data_d4b061274c02e51a0b866a69ca9b745a
#
_entry.id   d4b061274c02e51a0b866a69ca9b745a
#
_cell.length_a   1.000
_cell.length_b   1.000
_cell.length_c   1.000
_cell.angle_alpha   90.00
_cell.angle_beta   90.00
_cell.angle_gamma   90.00
#
_symmetry.space_group_name_H-M   'P 1'
#
loop_
_entity.id
_entity.type
_entity.pdbx_description
1 polymer ?
#
loop_
_entity_poly.entity_id
_entity_poly.type
_entity_poly.pdbx_seq_one_letter_code
_entity_poly.pdbx_strand_id
1 'polypeptide(L)'
;MAKAGGKDVLDKEHAEKMLYSGRGLPGGGQLEIRIEISAEHPDPDIRSVAHRVKFFNLESWHAEWIQVAEKNEELAADFEREERKVTAHEFYLRAADFYRRALVYLPETDSRMLPTYKKLQETFDKAWSLVSPPFERVHILYEGHKLDALFYPGRGKSGSRLPVVYNYGGADGILLRGEDGGAGQYVRRGMSFVDVDGPGHGGTLRDKRLYAPPDSERVAKAVIDYLVTRPDVDPNRIGIHGSSMGGYSGPRCA
;
A
#
# COMPACT_ATOMS: atom_id res chain seq x y z
N MET A 1 -30.79 11.69 43.31
CA MET A 1 -30.90 10.36 42.66
C MET A 1 -30.60 10.52 41.18
N ALA A 2 -29.38 10.21 40.75
CA ALA A 2 -28.98 10.27 39.36
C ALA A 2 -29.48 9.00 38.64
N LYS A 3 -30.24 9.18 37.56
CA LYS A 3 -30.68 8.08 36.70
C LYS A 3 -29.43 7.46 36.06
N ALA A 4 -29.23 6.18 36.31
CA ALA A 4 -28.23 5.38 35.58
C ALA A 4 -28.56 5.41 34.10
N GLY A 5 -27.59 5.90 33.31
CA GLY A 5 -27.70 5.97 31.86
C GLY A 5 -27.89 4.58 31.27
N GLY A 6 -28.87 4.48 30.37
CA GLY A 6 -29.07 3.30 29.55
C GLY A 6 -27.76 2.96 28.83
N LYS A 7 -27.42 1.70 28.77
CA LYS A 7 -26.39 1.19 27.89
C LYS A 7 -26.84 1.49 26.46
N ASP A 8 -26.21 2.44 25.80
CA ASP A 8 -26.36 2.63 24.36
C ASP A 8 -25.98 1.30 23.69
N VAL A 9 -26.98 0.58 23.27
CA VAL A 9 -26.77 -0.60 22.41
C VAL A 9 -26.35 -0.02 21.08
N LEU A 10 -25.05 -0.13 20.79
CA LEU A 10 -24.52 0.22 19.49
C LEU A 10 -25.27 -0.58 18.42
N ASP A 11 -25.95 0.12 17.52
CA ASP A 11 -26.55 -0.53 16.36
C ASP A 11 -25.44 -1.14 15.47
N LYS A 12 -25.83 -2.01 14.54
CA LYS A 12 -24.89 -2.73 13.68
C LYS A 12 -24.01 -1.78 12.85
N GLU A 13 -24.60 -0.68 12.37
CA GLU A 13 -23.90 0.35 11.58
C GLU A 13 -22.85 1.07 12.44
N HIS A 14 -23.18 1.36 13.69
CA HIS A 14 -22.24 1.98 14.63
C HIS A 14 -21.12 1.02 15.03
N ALA A 15 -21.44 -0.26 15.24
CA ALA A 15 -20.44 -1.29 15.53
C ALA A 15 -19.49 -1.53 14.35
N GLU A 16 -19.99 -1.54 13.12
CA GLU A 16 -19.17 -1.62 11.90
C GLU A 16 -18.27 -0.39 11.77
N LYS A 17 -18.80 0.82 11.95
CA LYS A 17 -17.99 2.05 11.96
C LYS A 17 -16.91 2.03 13.04
N MET A 18 -17.19 1.50 14.22
CA MET A 18 -16.21 1.35 15.30
C MET A 18 -15.13 0.32 14.97
N LEU A 19 -15.49 -0.80 14.37
CA LEU A 19 -14.53 -1.83 13.93
C LEU A 19 -13.56 -1.27 12.90
N TYR A 20 -14.05 -0.55 11.91
CA TYR A 20 -13.21 0.07 10.87
C TYR A 20 -12.40 1.26 11.40
N SER A 21 -12.88 2.00 12.38
CA SER A 21 -12.12 3.09 13.01
C SER A 21 -11.07 2.60 14.02
N GLY A 22 -11.10 1.33 14.42
CA GLY A 22 -10.20 0.77 15.44
C GLY A 22 -10.49 1.24 16.86
N ARG A 23 -11.67 1.77 17.15
CA ARG A 23 -12.07 2.33 18.45
C ARG A 23 -12.11 1.35 19.62
N GLY A 24 -11.96 0.07 19.40
CA GLY A 24 -11.90 -0.92 20.47
C GLY A 24 -10.52 -1.04 21.14
N LEU A 25 -9.51 -0.31 20.66
CA LEU A 25 -8.16 -0.37 21.18
C LEU A 25 -7.92 0.66 22.27
N PRO A 26 -7.19 0.32 23.35
CA PRO A 26 -6.77 1.30 24.34
C PRO A 26 -5.93 2.41 23.65
N GLY A 27 -6.36 3.67 23.79
CA GLY A 27 -5.64 4.82 23.26
C GLY A 27 -6.21 5.46 21.98
N GLY A 28 -7.42 5.10 21.57
CA GLY A 28 -8.11 5.73 20.42
C GLY A 28 -8.20 4.87 19.17
N GLY A 29 -8.98 5.32 18.21
CA GLY A 29 -9.20 4.61 16.96
C GLY A 29 -8.07 4.80 15.97
N GLN A 30 -7.88 3.85 15.05
CA GLN A 30 -6.87 3.94 14.00
C GLN A 30 -7.05 5.17 13.11
N LEU A 31 -8.30 5.62 12.90
CA LEU A 31 -8.59 6.82 12.12
C LEU A 31 -8.01 8.06 12.80
N GLU A 32 -8.26 8.23 14.09
CA GLU A 32 -7.80 9.37 14.87
C GLU A 32 -6.26 9.42 14.93
N ILE A 33 -5.62 8.29 15.17
CA ILE A 33 -4.15 8.19 15.13
C ILE A 33 -3.61 8.58 13.75
N ARG A 34 -4.24 8.13 12.67
CA ARG A 34 -3.80 8.50 11.30
C ARG A 34 -4.03 9.99 11.02
N ILE A 35 -5.10 10.60 11.53
CA ILE A 35 -5.33 12.04 11.44
C ILE A 35 -4.22 12.80 12.17
N GLU A 36 -3.92 12.43 13.42
CA GLU A 36 -2.87 13.07 14.22
C GLU A 36 -1.50 12.97 13.55
N ILE A 37 -1.08 11.78 13.10
CA ILE A 37 0.18 11.60 12.37
C ILE A 37 0.19 12.43 11.08
N SER A 38 -0.91 12.51 10.38
CA SER A 38 -1.02 13.28 9.13
C SER A 38 -0.98 14.80 9.40
N ALA A 39 -1.49 15.27 10.54
CA ALA A 39 -1.47 16.68 10.91
C ALA A 39 -0.03 17.23 11.12
N GLU A 40 0.90 16.38 11.50
CA GLU A 40 2.32 16.73 11.69
C GLU A 40 3.21 16.37 10.49
N HIS A 41 2.62 15.84 9.42
CA HIS A 41 3.39 15.38 8.25
C HIS A 41 4.07 16.56 7.53
N PRO A 42 5.32 16.42 7.02
CA PRO A 42 6.03 17.49 6.32
C PRO A 42 5.33 17.95 5.03
N ASP A 43 4.59 17.07 4.36
CA ASP A 43 3.84 17.38 3.16
C ASP A 43 2.61 18.25 3.48
N PRO A 44 2.45 19.44 2.86
CA PRO A 44 1.35 20.35 3.14
C PRO A 44 -0.02 19.82 2.70
N ASP A 45 -0.10 19.03 1.63
CA ASP A 45 -1.35 18.43 1.18
C ASP A 45 -1.85 17.41 2.20
N ILE A 46 -0.96 16.59 2.76
CA ILE A 46 -1.30 15.61 3.80
C ILE A 46 -1.79 16.31 5.06
N ARG A 47 -1.11 17.37 5.51
CA ARG A 47 -1.58 18.19 6.65
C ARG A 47 -2.94 18.80 6.38
N SER A 48 -3.14 19.33 5.18
CA SER A 48 -4.40 19.95 4.79
C SER A 48 -5.57 18.98 4.85
N VAL A 49 -5.38 17.73 4.39
CA VAL A 49 -6.38 16.67 4.52
C VAL A 49 -6.67 16.40 5.99
N ALA A 50 -5.63 16.22 6.83
CA ALA A 50 -5.81 15.96 8.26
C ALA A 50 -6.68 17.00 8.99
N HIS A 51 -6.55 18.28 8.59
CA HIS A 51 -7.35 19.35 9.18
C HIS A 51 -8.81 19.40 8.67
N ARG A 52 -9.12 18.75 7.55
CA ARG A 52 -10.47 18.71 6.99
C ARG A 52 -11.23 17.43 7.30
N VAL A 53 -10.52 16.33 7.54
CA VAL A 53 -11.14 15.05 7.92
C VAL A 53 -11.87 15.22 9.25
N LYS A 54 -13.13 14.80 9.27
CA LYS A 54 -13.95 14.83 10.48
C LYS A 54 -13.64 13.62 11.34
N PHE A 55 -13.44 13.84 12.64
CA PHE A 55 -13.25 12.76 13.61
C PHE A 55 -14.40 11.75 13.53
N PHE A 56 -14.06 10.47 13.60
CA PHE A 56 -15.03 9.35 13.57
C PHE A 56 -15.87 9.24 12.28
N ASN A 57 -15.42 9.86 11.18
CA ASN A 57 -16.16 9.89 9.93
C ASN A 57 -15.29 9.35 8.79
N LEU A 58 -15.46 8.04 8.48
CA LEU A 58 -14.73 7.36 7.41
C LEU A 58 -15.08 7.89 6.02
N GLU A 59 -16.31 8.37 5.82
CA GLU A 59 -16.73 9.03 4.59
C GLU A 59 -15.94 10.31 4.33
N SER A 60 -15.73 11.10 5.38
CA SER A 60 -14.89 12.29 5.30
C SER A 60 -13.44 11.93 4.95
N TRP A 61 -12.89 10.84 5.51
CA TRP A 61 -11.56 10.37 5.15
C TRP A 61 -11.45 10.11 3.65
N HIS A 62 -12.33 9.29 3.09
CA HIS A 62 -12.31 8.97 1.67
C HIS A 62 -12.45 10.23 0.80
N ALA A 63 -13.45 11.08 1.08
CA ALA A 63 -13.74 12.26 0.29
C ALA A 63 -12.56 13.24 0.25
N GLU A 64 -11.92 13.51 1.39
CA GLU A 64 -10.81 14.45 1.47
C GLU A 64 -9.55 13.94 0.77
N TRP A 65 -9.26 12.62 0.84
CA TRP A 65 -8.16 12.04 0.11
C TRP A 65 -8.41 12.00 -1.41
N ILE A 66 -9.64 11.76 -1.85
CA ILE A 66 -10.01 11.82 -3.28
C ILE A 66 -9.80 13.23 -3.81
N GLN A 67 -10.29 14.25 -3.11
CA GLN A 67 -10.16 15.64 -3.56
C GLN A 67 -8.69 16.05 -3.78
N VAL A 68 -7.79 15.68 -2.88
CA VAL A 68 -6.38 16.04 -3.03
C VAL A 68 -5.68 15.17 -4.08
N ALA A 69 -6.13 13.92 -4.27
CA ALA A 69 -5.62 13.05 -5.32
C ALA A 69 -5.96 13.63 -6.71
N GLU A 70 -7.23 13.96 -6.95
CA GLU A 70 -7.70 14.55 -8.21
C GLU A 70 -6.98 15.86 -8.51
N LYS A 71 -6.83 16.76 -7.53
CA LYS A 71 -6.06 18.00 -7.70
C LYS A 71 -4.61 17.74 -8.13
N ASN A 72 -3.93 16.75 -7.54
CA ASN A 72 -2.56 16.43 -7.92
C ASN A 72 -2.48 15.76 -9.30
N GLU A 73 -3.48 14.94 -9.66
CA GLU A 73 -3.61 14.35 -11.00
C GLU A 73 -3.79 15.43 -12.08
N GLU A 74 -4.62 16.45 -11.83
CA GLU A 74 -4.82 17.58 -12.73
C GLU A 74 -3.51 18.38 -12.92
N LEU A 75 -2.82 18.71 -11.82
CA LEU A 75 -1.52 19.40 -11.88
C LEU A 75 -0.48 18.57 -12.64
N ALA A 76 -0.47 17.26 -12.45
CA ALA A 76 0.41 16.36 -13.20
C ALA A 76 0.14 16.42 -14.70
N ALA A 77 -1.14 16.41 -15.10
CA ALA A 77 -1.54 16.51 -16.50
C ALA A 77 -1.15 17.87 -17.12
N ASP A 78 -1.22 18.96 -16.34
CA ASP A 78 -0.77 20.28 -16.78
C ASP A 78 0.74 20.31 -17.03
N PHE A 79 1.54 19.79 -16.09
CA PHE A 79 2.98 19.69 -16.27
C PHE A 79 3.38 18.76 -17.42
N GLU A 80 2.63 17.68 -17.65
CA GLU A 80 2.87 16.80 -18.80
C GLU A 80 2.62 17.54 -20.14
N ARG A 81 1.55 18.32 -20.22
CA ARG A 81 1.27 19.16 -21.42
C ARG A 81 2.36 20.20 -21.68
N GLU A 82 3.02 20.68 -20.63
CA GLU A 82 4.17 21.55 -20.70
C GLU A 82 5.49 20.79 -20.95
N GLU A 83 5.46 19.50 -21.24
CA GLU A 83 6.62 18.61 -21.44
C GLU A 83 7.57 18.50 -20.21
N ARG A 84 7.11 18.89 -19.04
CA ARG A 84 7.84 18.83 -17.76
C ARG A 84 7.70 17.44 -17.12
N LYS A 85 8.23 16.43 -17.80
CA LYS A 85 7.99 15.01 -17.49
C LYS A 85 8.37 14.60 -16.07
N VAL A 86 9.49 15.11 -15.53
CA VAL A 86 9.92 14.78 -14.17
C VAL A 86 8.94 15.34 -13.14
N THR A 87 8.54 16.60 -13.29
CA THR A 87 7.54 17.22 -12.40
C THR A 87 6.19 16.51 -12.51
N ALA A 88 5.74 16.21 -13.73
CA ALA A 88 4.51 15.44 -13.96
C ALA A 88 4.56 14.07 -13.29
N HIS A 89 5.67 13.33 -13.41
CA HIS A 89 5.90 12.06 -12.73
C HIS A 89 5.72 12.18 -11.22
N GLU A 90 6.36 13.16 -10.58
CA GLU A 90 6.25 13.37 -9.13
C GLU A 90 4.81 13.65 -8.69
N PHE A 91 4.08 14.48 -9.43
CA PHE A 91 2.68 14.79 -9.10
C PHE A 91 1.74 13.62 -9.36
N TYR A 92 1.94 12.82 -10.42
CA TYR A 92 1.19 11.58 -10.60
C TYR A 92 1.46 10.56 -9.50
N LEU A 93 2.71 10.40 -9.03
CA LEU A 93 3.01 9.52 -7.88
C LEU A 93 2.35 10.01 -6.59
N ARG A 94 2.31 11.32 -6.36
CA ARG A 94 1.58 11.91 -5.22
C ARG A 94 0.09 11.61 -5.31
N ALA A 95 -0.52 11.81 -6.49
CA ALA A 95 -1.92 11.49 -6.71
C ALA A 95 -2.20 9.99 -6.46
N ALA A 96 -1.35 9.10 -6.96
CA ALA A 96 -1.45 7.66 -6.72
C ALA A 96 -1.39 7.33 -5.22
N ASP A 97 -0.47 7.93 -4.43
CA ASP A 97 -0.42 7.72 -2.99
C ASP A 97 -1.68 8.24 -2.27
N PHE A 98 -2.26 9.35 -2.74
CA PHE A 98 -3.49 9.88 -2.17
C PHE A 98 -4.71 9.00 -2.50
N TYR A 99 -4.83 8.46 -3.72
CA TYR A 99 -5.84 7.44 -4.03
C TYR A 99 -5.67 6.18 -3.16
N ARG A 100 -4.44 5.72 -2.94
CA ARG A 100 -4.14 4.62 -2.03
C ARG A 100 -4.60 4.91 -0.60
N ARG A 101 -4.37 6.12 -0.08
CA ARG A 101 -4.83 6.53 1.26
C ARG A 101 -6.36 6.57 1.34
N ALA A 102 -7.04 6.98 0.28
CA ALA A 102 -8.50 6.97 0.22
C ALA A 102 -9.09 5.56 0.37
N LEU A 103 -8.37 4.52 -0.06
CA LEU A 103 -8.83 3.13 0.02
C LEU A 103 -8.78 2.52 1.44
N VAL A 104 -7.99 3.10 2.36
CA VAL A 104 -7.62 2.43 3.63
C VAL A 104 -8.82 1.99 4.46
N TYR A 105 -9.91 2.76 4.46
CA TYR A 105 -11.09 2.46 5.26
C TYR A 105 -12.31 2.07 4.43
N LEU A 106 -12.16 1.86 3.12
CA LEU A 106 -13.26 1.34 2.31
C LEU A 106 -13.38 -0.17 2.48
N PRO A 107 -14.57 -0.68 2.84
CA PRO A 107 -14.85 -2.10 2.77
C PRO A 107 -14.72 -2.64 1.33
N GLU A 108 -14.34 -3.91 1.19
CA GLU A 108 -14.26 -4.56 -0.14
C GLU A 108 -15.61 -4.61 -0.88
N THR A 109 -16.72 -4.45 -0.15
CA THR A 109 -18.08 -4.39 -0.69
C THR A 109 -18.52 -2.98 -1.09
N ASP A 110 -17.74 -1.95 -0.76
CA ASP A 110 -18.07 -0.57 -1.12
C ASP A 110 -17.94 -0.36 -2.63
N SER A 111 -18.94 0.25 -3.24
CA SER A 111 -18.98 0.49 -4.69
C SER A 111 -17.84 1.40 -5.19
N ARG A 112 -17.25 2.19 -4.31
CA ARG A 112 -16.11 3.10 -4.60
C ARG A 112 -14.76 2.38 -4.58
N MET A 113 -14.67 1.20 -3.95
CA MET A 113 -13.41 0.48 -3.77
C MET A 113 -12.71 0.22 -5.12
N LEU A 114 -13.40 -0.45 -6.04
CA LEU A 114 -12.80 -0.82 -7.33
C LEU A 114 -12.52 0.40 -8.24
N PRO A 115 -13.42 1.38 -8.40
CA PRO A 115 -13.11 2.61 -9.14
C PRO A 115 -11.90 3.37 -8.59
N THR A 116 -11.80 3.55 -7.27
CA THR A 116 -10.65 4.23 -6.64
C THR A 116 -9.36 3.43 -6.83
N TYR A 117 -9.43 2.10 -6.72
CA TYR A 117 -8.26 1.24 -6.97
C TYR A 117 -7.78 1.33 -8.44
N LYS A 118 -8.69 1.37 -9.40
CA LYS A 118 -8.34 1.58 -10.81
C LYS A 118 -7.68 2.93 -11.04
N LYS A 119 -8.19 3.99 -10.42
CA LYS A 119 -7.56 5.32 -10.46
C LYS A 119 -6.13 5.28 -9.92
N LEU A 120 -5.91 4.59 -8.80
CA LEU A 120 -4.56 4.36 -8.28
C LEU A 120 -3.66 3.67 -9.31
N GLN A 121 -4.14 2.57 -9.94
CA GLN A 121 -3.37 1.83 -10.94
C GLN A 121 -3.01 2.71 -12.15
N GLU A 122 -4.01 3.36 -12.73
CA GLU A 122 -3.86 4.22 -13.92
C GLU A 122 -2.88 5.36 -13.65
N THR A 123 -3.01 6.03 -12.51
CA THR A 123 -2.17 7.15 -12.12
C THR A 123 -0.73 6.73 -11.83
N PHE A 124 -0.54 5.58 -11.16
CA PHE A 124 0.77 5.00 -10.93
C PHE A 124 1.46 4.57 -12.24
N ASP A 125 0.73 3.91 -13.13
CA ASP A 125 1.25 3.50 -14.44
C ASP A 125 1.60 4.70 -15.31
N LYS A 126 0.77 5.74 -15.27
CA LYS A 126 1.02 7.00 -15.95
C LYS A 126 2.31 7.67 -15.45
N ALA A 127 2.49 7.76 -14.14
CA ALA A 127 3.72 8.29 -13.55
C ALA A 127 4.96 7.59 -14.11
N TRP A 128 4.98 6.26 -14.06
CA TRP A 128 6.15 5.49 -14.51
C TRP A 128 6.30 5.37 -16.03
N SER A 129 5.31 5.80 -16.80
CA SER A 129 5.44 5.94 -18.26
C SER A 129 6.29 7.16 -18.69
N LEU A 130 6.46 8.13 -17.80
CA LEU A 130 7.15 9.40 -18.08
C LEU A 130 8.66 9.34 -17.82
N VAL A 131 9.09 8.41 -16.96
CA VAL A 131 10.50 8.22 -16.57
C VAL A 131 10.83 6.73 -16.48
N SER A 132 12.13 6.42 -16.41
CA SER A 132 12.57 5.03 -16.25
C SER A 132 12.31 4.54 -14.83
N PRO A 133 11.51 3.47 -14.62
CA PRO A 133 11.22 2.97 -13.28
C PRO A 133 12.45 2.32 -12.64
N PRO A 134 12.61 2.43 -11.30
CA PRO A 134 13.70 1.78 -10.57
C PRO A 134 13.43 0.30 -10.28
N PHE A 135 12.42 -0.29 -10.89
CA PHE A 135 11.95 -1.66 -10.65
C PHE A 135 11.60 -2.39 -11.95
N GLU A 136 11.57 -3.69 -11.84
CA GLU A 136 11.01 -4.61 -12.84
C GLU A 136 9.61 -5.05 -12.38
N ARG A 137 8.63 -5.03 -13.28
CA ARG A 137 7.33 -5.68 -13.04
C ARG A 137 7.48 -7.16 -13.31
N VAL A 138 7.21 -7.97 -12.32
CA VAL A 138 7.32 -9.42 -12.40
C VAL A 138 6.04 -10.11 -11.94
N HIS A 139 5.83 -11.34 -12.39
CA HIS A 139 4.71 -12.16 -11.99
C HIS A 139 5.22 -13.44 -11.32
N ILE A 140 4.68 -13.73 -10.15
CA ILE A 140 5.03 -14.92 -9.36
C ILE A 140 3.87 -15.91 -9.44
N LEU A 141 4.16 -17.16 -9.83
CA LEU A 141 3.14 -18.19 -9.91
C LEU A 141 2.80 -18.74 -8.52
N TYR A 142 1.53 -18.69 -8.17
CA TYR A 142 0.99 -19.23 -6.93
C TYR A 142 -0.34 -19.92 -7.22
N GLU A 143 -0.41 -21.26 -7.05
CA GLU A 143 -1.65 -22.06 -7.20
C GLU A 143 -2.46 -21.76 -8.47
N GLY A 144 -1.77 -21.63 -9.60
CA GLY A 144 -2.39 -21.33 -10.89
C GLY A 144 -2.70 -19.85 -11.13
N HIS A 145 -2.46 -18.98 -10.15
CA HIS A 145 -2.61 -17.53 -10.25
C HIS A 145 -1.26 -16.86 -10.48
N LYS A 146 -1.30 -15.69 -11.12
CA LYS A 146 -0.14 -14.78 -11.23
C LYS A 146 -0.29 -13.70 -10.16
N LEU A 147 0.64 -13.66 -9.19
CA LEU A 147 0.77 -12.56 -8.24
C LEU A 147 1.61 -11.48 -8.88
N ASP A 148 1.13 -10.24 -8.84
CA ASP A 148 1.86 -9.09 -9.36
C ASP A 148 2.91 -8.66 -8.33
N ALA A 149 4.12 -8.33 -8.79
CA ALA A 149 5.20 -7.90 -7.93
C ALA A 149 6.08 -6.85 -8.60
N LEU A 150 6.71 -6.01 -7.78
CA LEU A 150 7.76 -5.08 -8.17
C LEU A 150 9.10 -5.56 -7.59
N PHE A 151 10.04 -5.89 -8.47
CA PHE A 151 11.39 -6.24 -8.09
C PHE A 151 12.30 -5.04 -8.29
N TYR A 152 12.94 -4.59 -7.22
CA TYR A 152 13.89 -3.47 -7.21
C TYR A 152 15.31 -4.04 -7.15
N PRO A 153 16.08 -3.96 -8.25
CA PRO A 153 17.45 -4.45 -8.26
C PRO A 153 18.35 -3.69 -7.28
N GLY A 154 19.11 -4.42 -6.49
CA GLY A 154 20.11 -3.84 -5.60
C GLY A 154 21.26 -3.19 -6.37
N ARG A 155 21.96 -2.25 -5.74
CA ARG A 155 23.16 -1.63 -6.31
C ARG A 155 24.39 -2.50 -5.99
N GLY A 156 24.93 -3.17 -6.98
CA GLY A 156 26.11 -4.04 -6.86
C GLY A 156 26.99 -4.00 -8.12
N LYS A 157 28.10 -4.75 -8.08
CA LYS A 157 28.94 -4.92 -9.28
C LYS A 157 28.16 -5.72 -10.33
N SER A 158 28.35 -5.39 -11.59
CA SER A 158 27.76 -6.14 -12.71
C SER A 158 28.04 -7.64 -12.58
N GLY A 159 27.01 -8.47 -12.72
CA GLY A 159 27.10 -9.92 -12.60
C GLY A 159 27.17 -10.47 -11.17
N SER A 160 27.10 -9.62 -10.13
CA SER A 160 27.05 -10.10 -8.75
C SER A 160 25.65 -10.58 -8.38
N ARG A 161 25.58 -11.69 -7.64
CA ARG A 161 24.37 -12.10 -6.93
C ARG A 161 24.25 -11.30 -5.63
N LEU A 162 23.11 -10.64 -5.45
CA LEU A 162 22.88 -9.77 -4.30
C LEU A 162 21.88 -10.39 -3.31
N PRO A 163 21.96 -10.05 -2.03
CA PRO A 163 20.91 -10.36 -1.08
C PRO A 163 19.59 -9.75 -1.56
N VAL A 164 18.47 -10.38 -1.23
CA VAL A 164 17.15 -9.84 -1.50
C VAL A 164 16.29 -9.85 -0.25
N VAL A 165 15.47 -8.82 -0.09
CA VAL A 165 14.46 -8.74 0.96
C VAL A 165 13.07 -8.82 0.33
N TYR A 166 12.32 -9.83 0.73
CA TYR A 166 10.91 -9.97 0.41
C TYR A 166 10.08 -9.18 1.42
N ASN A 167 9.27 -8.23 0.93
CA ASN A 167 8.35 -7.47 1.77
C ASN A 167 7.00 -8.19 1.86
N TYR A 168 6.69 -8.73 3.02
CA TYR A 168 5.36 -9.26 3.32
C TYR A 168 4.47 -8.11 3.81
N GLY A 169 3.46 -7.75 3.02
CA GLY A 169 2.58 -6.60 3.30
C GLY A 169 1.76 -6.73 4.58
N GLY A 170 1.31 -5.60 5.12
CA GLY A 170 0.27 -5.53 6.16
C GLY A 170 -1.13 -5.80 5.60
N ALA A 171 -2.16 -5.83 6.44
CA ALA A 171 -3.54 -6.11 6.03
C ALA A 171 -4.09 -5.19 4.94
N ASP A 172 -3.67 -3.92 4.94
CA ASP A 172 -4.02 -2.90 3.95
C ASP A 172 -2.95 -2.73 2.86
N GLY A 173 -2.09 -3.74 2.68
CA GLY A 173 -0.99 -3.73 1.73
C GLY A 173 -1.46 -3.56 0.29
N ILE A 174 -0.83 -2.63 -0.41
CA ILE A 174 -0.98 -2.41 -1.85
C ILE A 174 0.41 -2.16 -2.41
N LEU A 175 0.75 -2.88 -3.48
CA LEU A 175 2.03 -2.82 -4.18
C LEU A 175 2.37 -1.41 -4.70
N LEU A 176 1.36 -0.70 -5.21
CA LEU A 176 1.49 0.59 -5.88
C LEU A 176 1.65 1.72 -4.85
N ARG A 177 2.87 1.96 -4.39
CA ARG A 177 3.18 2.94 -3.33
C ARG A 177 4.35 3.80 -3.74
N GLY A 178 4.20 5.11 -3.67
CA GLY A 178 5.25 6.10 -3.78
C GLY A 178 6.40 5.81 -4.75
N GLU A 179 7.47 6.56 -4.66
CA GLU A 179 8.59 6.47 -5.60
C GLU A 179 9.33 5.13 -5.52
N ASP A 180 9.59 4.63 -4.33
CA ASP A 180 10.36 3.41 -4.12
C ASP A 180 9.65 2.34 -3.29
N GLY A 181 8.40 2.56 -2.91
CA GLY A 181 7.61 1.61 -2.13
C GLY A 181 8.24 1.18 -0.80
N GLY A 182 9.28 1.88 -0.34
CA GLY A 182 10.10 1.51 0.80
C GLY A 182 11.34 0.69 0.43
N ALA A 183 11.54 0.39 -0.85
CA ALA A 183 12.69 -0.37 -1.36
C ALA A 183 14.02 0.39 -1.20
N GLY A 184 13.99 1.73 -1.29
CA GLY A 184 15.20 2.56 -1.33
C GLY A 184 16.16 2.33 -0.17
N GLN A 185 15.64 2.07 1.03
CA GLN A 185 16.49 1.77 2.18
C GLN A 185 17.32 0.48 2.03
N TYR A 186 16.79 -0.53 1.32
CA TYR A 186 17.49 -1.78 1.03
C TYR A 186 18.42 -1.64 -0.17
N VAL A 187 17.94 -1.04 -1.25
CA VAL A 187 18.68 -0.84 -2.49
C VAL A 187 19.96 -0.02 -2.25
N ARG A 188 19.88 1.06 -1.46
CA ARG A 188 21.07 1.85 -1.08
C ARG A 188 22.11 1.09 -0.25
N ARG A 189 21.71 -0.01 0.38
CA ARG A 189 22.59 -0.91 1.13
C ARG A 189 23.09 -2.12 0.34
N GLY A 190 22.85 -2.12 -0.98
CA GLY A 190 23.31 -3.19 -1.86
C GLY A 190 22.45 -4.46 -1.82
N MET A 191 21.21 -4.36 -1.34
CA MET A 191 20.25 -5.46 -1.35
C MET A 191 19.19 -5.21 -2.40
N SER A 192 18.75 -6.24 -3.11
CA SER A 192 17.51 -6.20 -3.90
C SER A 192 16.31 -6.23 -2.96
N PHE A 193 15.17 -5.78 -3.47
CA PHE A 193 13.91 -5.77 -2.71
C PHE A 193 12.78 -6.22 -3.62
N VAL A 194 11.87 -7.02 -3.11
CA VAL A 194 10.66 -7.42 -3.82
C VAL A 194 9.42 -7.13 -3.00
N ASP A 195 8.49 -6.41 -3.58
CA ASP A 195 7.15 -6.16 -3.03
C ASP A 195 6.13 -6.95 -3.84
N VAL A 196 5.19 -7.61 -3.18
CA VAL A 196 4.28 -8.57 -3.82
C VAL A 196 2.85 -8.32 -3.39
N ASP A 197 1.93 -8.17 -4.36
CA ASP A 197 0.50 -8.27 -4.10
C ASP A 197 0.10 -9.75 -3.95
N GLY A 198 0.39 -10.29 -2.77
CA GLY A 198 -0.03 -11.65 -2.40
C GLY A 198 -1.55 -11.76 -2.23
N PRO A 199 -2.07 -12.98 -1.98
CA PRO A 199 -3.47 -13.18 -1.64
C PRO A 199 -3.89 -12.29 -0.46
N GLY A 200 -5.03 -11.61 -0.60
CA GLY A 200 -5.53 -10.65 0.38
C GLY A 200 -4.96 -9.23 0.21
N HIS A 201 -4.11 -8.96 -0.77
CA HIS A 201 -3.47 -7.66 -0.98
C HIS A 201 -3.76 -7.12 -2.39
N GLY A 202 -3.69 -5.81 -2.52
CA GLY A 202 -3.70 -5.04 -3.76
C GLY A 202 -4.65 -5.56 -4.83
N GLY A 203 -4.14 -5.73 -6.05
CA GLY A 203 -4.89 -6.24 -7.20
C GLY A 203 -5.26 -7.71 -7.07
N THR A 204 -4.46 -8.50 -6.36
CA THR A 204 -4.75 -9.92 -6.15
C THR A 204 -6.05 -10.11 -5.37
N LEU A 205 -6.32 -9.26 -4.38
CA LEU A 205 -7.62 -9.25 -3.69
C LEU A 205 -8.72 -8.63 -4.56
N ARG A 206 -8.48 -7.45 -5.13
CA ARG A 206 -9.54 -6.61 -5.73
C ARG A 206 -9.97 -7.08 -7.12
N ASP A 207 -9.00 -7.45 -7.93
CA ASP A 207 -9.26 -7.89 -9.31
C ASP A 207 -9.47 -9.40 -9.42
N LYS A 208 -8.71 -10.19 -8.63
CA LYS A 208 -8.70 -11.67 -8.73
C LYS A 208 -9.53 -12.35 -7.64
N ARG A 209 -10.02 -11.60 -6.63
CA ARG A 209 -10.79 -12.12 -5.48
C ARG A 209 -10.07 -13.24 -4.72
N LEU A 210 -8.75 -13.20 -4.70
CA LEU A 210 -7.93 -14.17 -4.00
C LEU A 210 -7.64 -13.66 -2.59
N TYR A 211 -8.23 -14.33 -1.60
CA TYR A 211 -8.17 -13.95 -0.20
C TYR A 211 -6.93 -14.51 0.50
N ALA A 212 -6.51 -13.84 1.58
CA ALA A 212 -5.36 -14.29 2.37
C ALA A 212 -5.62 -15.68 2.97
N PRO A 213 -4.75 -16.67 2.72
CA PRO A 213 -4.88 -17.98 3.32
C PRO A 213 -4.36 -17.97 4.76
N PRO A 214 -4.83 -18.89 5.62
CA PRO A 214 -4.32 -19.02 6.98
C PRO A 214 -2.87 -19.53 7.04
N ASP A 215 -2.41 -20.22 6.00
CA ASP A 215 -1.07 -20.77 5.81
C ASP A 215 -0.25 -19.87 4.87
N SER A 216 0.05 -18.67 5.34
CA SER A 216 0.81 -17.63 4.60
C SER A 216 2.19 -18.14 4.14
N GLU A 217 2.73 -19.18 4.77
CA GLU A 217 3.98 -19.85 4.43
C GLU A 217 3.99 -20.38 2.99
N ARG A 218 2.84 -20.81 2.46
CA ARG A 218 2.72 -21.28 1.06
C ARG A 218 2.93 -20.12 0.07
N VAL A 219 2.43 -18.95 0.41
CA VAL A 219 2.62 -17.74 -0.40
C VAL A 219 4.11 -17.36 -0.41
N ALA A 220 4.72 -17.31 0.78
CA ALA A 220 6.14 -16.99 0.91
C ALA A 220 7.02 -18.01 0.18
N LYS A 221 6.68 -19.31 0.27
CA LYS A 221 7.39 -20.35 -0.50
C LYS A 221 7.37 -20.06 -2.00
N ALA A 222 6.23 -19.70 -2.57
CA ALA A 222 6.14 -19.40 -3.99
C ALA A 222 7.02 -18.19 -4.38
N VAL A 223 7.07 -17.17 -3.52
CA VAL A 223 7.95 -16.00 -3.71
C VAL A 223 9.41 -16.41 -3.64
N ILE A 224 9.80 -17.21 -2.65
CA ILE A 224 11.18 -17.69 -2.49
C ILE A 224 11.58 -18.60 -3.67
N ASP A 225 10.71 -19.51 -4.08
CA ASP A 225 10.95 -20.38 -5.25
C ASP A 225 11.22 -19.54 -6.51
N TYR A 226 10.50 -18.45 -6.72
CA TYR A 226 10.77 -17.51 -7.81
C TYR A 226 12.13 -16.81 -7.63
N LEU A 227 12.42 -16.29 -6.43
CA LEU A 227 13.64 -15.53 -6.17
C LEU A 227 14.91 -16.35 -6.37
N VAL A 228 14.92 -17.63 -6.02
CA VAL A 228 16.09 -18.51 -6.21
C VAL A 228 16.36 -18.82 -7.69
N THR A 229 15.38 -18.64 -8.58
CA THR A 229 15.58 -18.81 -10.03
C THR A 229 16.26 -17.60 -10.68
N ARG A 230 16.29 -16.45 -10.00
CA ARG A 230 16.86 -15.23 -10.56
C ARG A 230 18.40 -15.27 -10.58
N PRO A 231 19.04 -14.94 -11.71
CA PRO A 231 20.50 -14.96 -11.81
C PRO A 231 21.20 -13.88 -10.97
N ASP A 232 20.48 -12.81 -10.61
CA ASP A 232 20.98 -11.65 -9.87
C ASP A 232 20.72 -11.74 -8.36
N VAL A 233 20.05 -12.81 -7.89
CA VAL A 233 19.77 -13.06 -6.47
C VAL A 233 20.71 -14.11 -5.90
N ASP A 234 21.24 -13.85 -4.69
CA ASP A 234 21.96 -14.85 -3.91
C ASP A 234 20.97 -15.73 -3.12
N PRO A 235 20.80 -17.01 -3.48
CA PRO A 235 19.79 -17.87 -2.86
C PRO A 235 20.08 -18.17 -1.38
N ASN A 236 21.28 -17.90 -0.89
CA ASN A 236 21.67 -18.08 0.51
C ASN A 236 21.46 -16.81 1.36
N ARG A 237 21.01 -15.72 0.74
CA ARG A 237 20.84 -14.42 1.40
C ARG A 237 19.48 -13.81 1.05
N ILE A 238 18.42 -14.55 1.37
CA ILE A 238 17.03 -14.10 1.23
C ILE A 238 16.49 -13.79 2.61
N GLY A 239 16.03 -12.55 2.82
CA GLY A 239 15.40 -12.11 4.07
C GLY A 239 13.94 -11.75 3.85
N ILE A 240 13.15 -11.76 4.93
CA ILE A 240 11.76 -11.30 4.92
C ILE A 240 11.64 -10.08 5.81
N HIS A 241 10.96 -9.06 5.31
CA HIS A 241 10.51 -7.89 6.08
C HIS A 241 8.99 -7.90 6.15
N GLY A 242 8.44 -7.56 7.30
CA GLY A 242 7.01 -7.42 7.48
C GLY A 242 6.64 -6.32 8.47
N SER A 243 5.56 -5.61 8.20
CA SER A 243 5.01 -4.61 9.10
C SER A 243 3.53 -4.87 9.36
N SER A 244 3.00 -4.45 10.52
CA SER A 244 1.61 -4.68 10.90
C SER A 244 1.29 -6.18 10.86
N MET A 245 0.25 -6.63 10.17
CA MET A 245 -0.06 -8.05 9.97
C MET A 245 1.10 -8.82 9.29
N GLY A 246 1.85 -8.16 8.41
CA GLY A 246 3.08 -8.75 7.83
C GLY A 246 4.16 -9.02 8.87
N GLY A 247 4.21 -8.26 9.98
CA GLY A 247 5.08 -8.55 11.13
C GLY A 247 4.72 -9.83 11.89
N TYR A 248 3.47 -10.31 11.74
CA TYR A 248 3.06 -11.63 12.20
C TYR A 248 3.35 -12.72 11.15
N SER A 249 2.99 -12.47 9.89
CA SER A 249 3.14 -13.46 8.82
C SER A 249 4.61 -13.68 8.43
N GLY A 250 5.43 -12.62 8.36
CA GLY A 250 6.83 -12.70 7.96
C GLY A 250 7.66 -13.67 8.82
N PRO A 251 7.69 -13.56 10.16
CA PRO A 251 8.41 -14.51 11.02
C PRO A 251 7.94 -15.97 10.92
N ARG A 252 6.67 -16.18 10.57
CA ARG A 252 6.15 -17.54 10.33
C ARG A 252 6.68 -18.17 9.04
N CYS A 253 7.14 -17.32 8.11
CA CYS A 253 7.62 -17.72 6.79
C CYS A 253 9.15 -17.86 6.71
N ALA A 254 9.89 -17.51 7.78
CA ALA A 254 11.34 -17.48 7.85
C ALA A 254 11.99 -18.85 8.16
#